data_02d7fd8743871e294e3c33d4175cc095
#
_entry.id   02d7fd8743871e294e3c33d4175cc095
#
_cell.length_a   1.000
_cell.length_b   1.000
_cell.length_c   1.000
_cell.angle_alpha   90.00
_cell.angle_beta   90.00
_cell.angle_gamma   90.00
#
_symmetry.space_group_name_H-M   'P 1'
#
loop_
_entity.id
_entity.type
_entity.pdbx_description
1 polymer ?
#
loop_
_entity_poly.entity_id
_entity_poly.type
_entity_poly.pdbx_seq_one_letter_code
_entity_poly.pdbx_strand_id
1 'polypeptide(L)'
;MSRKSPIFYSALLLTGVNLLLRLVSTSFQVYISGRIGAAGVGLLQLVLSVGSMAMTAATAGIRTATMYLTAGELGRRKPENVCHVLSVSVIYSILCSSAVSALLYGFAPGIAANWIGDPCTTIAIRLFACVIPVSCLCGVMTGYFTAAGRIKTLAAVEVAEQFCSMAATLTALSLWAKDDPGKACQAVILGSGIGACLTLTVLTVLRLLERAPTGAPLPLRKKLLDTAVPLALADDLKTGINTVENLMVPKRLSLYPSAANPLAVFGTVCGMVFPVLMFPAAIVFSLAELLIPEMARCSAAGSQLRIRYLARQSLRMVLLYACLAGGLMYLLAQPICLWLYESLDAGKHLSLFAFLAPMLYCDAIIDAMNKGLGQQKICVRYNILTAALDVLFLYLLLPRFGMNGYFFSFLITHLLNFILSLRLLVKTAGVRISAHIPLRVGLAALIALLLCCIPSAPAVRSISFLLAFPSLLTLLGVVSQQEIFWIKGLIGKETR
;
A
#
# COMPACT_ATOMS: atom_id res chain seq x y z
N MET A 1 -6.57 34.18 14.99
CA MET A 1 -6.86 32.71 15.06
C MET A 1 -7.48 32.31 13.72
N SER A 2 -6.69 31.71 12.82
CA SER A 2 -7.15 31.25 11.51
C SER A 2 -8.16 30.12 11.68
N ARG A 3 -9.39 30.28 11.17
CA ARG A 3 -10.39 29.20 11.03
C ARG A 3 -9.70 28.08 10.23
N LYS A 4 -9.24 27.02 10.93
CA LYS A 4 -8.77 25.79 10.30
C LYS A 4 -9.90 25.32 9.38
N SER A 5 -9.65 25.29 8.07
CA SER A 5 -10.71 24.96 7.11
C SER A 5 -11.30 23.57 7.45
N PRO A 6 -12.62 23.35 7.33
CA PRO A 6 -13.24 22.05 7.60
C PRO A 6 -12.64 20.92 6.76
N ILE A 7 -12.06 21.25 5.61
CA ILE A 7 -11.34 20.34 4.73
C ILE A 7 -10.07 19.79 5.40
N PHE A 8 -9.30 20.64 6.10
CA PHE A 8 -8.08 20.19 6.80
C PHE A 8 -8.39 19.19 7.92
N TYR A 9 -9.44 19.47 8.69
CA TYR A 9 -9.88 18.57 9.77
C TYR A 9 -10.38 17.22 9.22
N SER A 10 -11.13 17.24 8.11
CA SER A 10 -11.59 16.02 7.43
C SER A 10 -10.44 15.19 6.86
N ALA A 11 -9.41 15.85 6.30
CA ALA A 11 -8.23 15.17 5.80
C ALA A 11 -7.43 14.52 6.95
N LEU A 12 -7.24 15.23 8.06
CA LEU A 12 -6.55 14.70 9.23
C LEU A 12 -7.28 13.51 9.86
N LEU A 13 -8.60 13.59 9.94
CA LEU A 13 -9.44 12.49 10.45
C LEU A 13 -9.32 11.26 9.54
N LEU A 14 -9.41 11.44 8.22
CA LEU A 14 -9.26 10.34 7.25
C LEU A 14 -7.89 9.69 7.36
N THR A 15 -6.84 10.50 7.48
CA THR A 15 -5.47 10.01 7.69
C THR A 15 -5.35 9.18 8.98
N GLY A 16 -5.95 9.64 10.07
CA GLY A 16 -5.99 8.91 11.34
C GLY A 16 -6.73 7.57 11.24
N VAL A 17 -7.89 7.56 10.57
CA VAL A 17 -8.66 6.34 10.31
C VAL A 17 -7.87 5.37 9.45
N ASN A 18 -7.26 5.82 8.36
CA ASN A 18 -6.44 4.98 7.48
C ASN A 18 -5.25 4.36 8.21
N LEU A 19 -4.59 5.12 9.09
CA LEU A 19 -3.51 4.63 9.92
C LEU A 19 -3.99 3.53 10.87
N LEU A 20 -5.13 3.75 11.54
CA LEU A 20 -5.73 2.78 12.45
C LEU A 20 -6.15 1.50 11.71
N LEU A 21 -6.82 1.63 10.57
CA LEU A 21 -7.20 0.47 9.73
C LEU A 21 -5.97 -0.31 9.28
N ARG A 22 -4.90 0.36 8.91
CA ARG A 22 -3.65 -0.29 8.51
C ARG A 22 -3.00 -1.06 9.67
N LEU A 23 -3.02 -0.48 10.87
CA LEU A 23 -2.53 -1.14 12.07
C LEU A 23 -3.34 -2.40 12.39
N VAL A 24 -4.66 -2.29 12.36
CA VAL A 24 -5.59 -3.41 12.58
C VAL A 24 -5.38 -4.49 11.51
N SER A 25 -5.29 -4.12 10.22
CA SER A 25 -5.05 -5.07 9.12
C SER A 25 -3.72 -5.80 9.25
N THR A 26 -2.65 -5.10 9.63
CA THR A 26 -1.33 -5.72 9.83
C THR A 26 -1.36 -6.70 11.02
N SER A 27 -1.98 -6.31 12.13
CA SER A 27 -2.15 -7.20 13.30
C SER A 27 -2.95 -8.45 12.95
N PHE A 28 -3.99 -8.29 12.13
CA PHE A 28 -4.79 -9.41 11.65
C PHE A 28 -4.00 -10.34 10.71
N GLN A 29 -3.19 -9.77 9.81
CA GLN A 29 -2.31 -10.55 8.94
C GLN A 29 -1.29 -11.36 9.74
N VAL A 30 -0.71 -10.77 10.80
CA VAL A 30 0.17 -11.47 11.75
C VAL A 30 -0.55 -12.66 12.38
N TYR A 31 -1.77 -12.45 12.88
CA TYR A 31 -2.57 -13.53 13.47
C TYR A 31 -2.84 -14.67 12.48
N ILE A 32 -3.26 -14.34 11.25
CA ILE A 32 -3.48 -15.34 10.19
C ILE A 32 -2.19 -16.10 9.91
N SER A 33 -1.06 -15.40 9.76
CA SER A 33 0.24 -16.01 9.47
C SER A 33 0.66 -17.02 10.53
N GLY A 34 0.40 -16.75 11.81
CA GLY A 34 0.65 -17.68 12.90
C GLY A 34 -0.25 -18.95 12.85
N ARG A 35 -1.45 -18.83 12.26
CA ARG A 35 -2.39 -19.97 12.15
C ARG A 35 -2.12 -20.87 10.96
N ILE A 36 -1.79 -20.31 9.80
CA ILE A 36 -1.67 -21.07 8.54
C ILE A 36 -0.22 -21.40 8.18
N GLY A 37 0.74 -20.88 8.93
CA GLY A 37 2.17 -21.09 8.69
C GLY A 37 2.70 -20.44 7.41
N ALA A 38 4.02 -20.46 7.22
CA ALA A 38 4.68 -19.75 6.13
C ALA A 38 4.23 -20.23 4.73
N ALA A 39 4.08 -21.54 4.52
CA ALA A 39 3.63 -22.09 3.25
C ALA A 39 2.17 -21.70 2.93
N GLY A 40 1.28 -21.74 3.93
CA GLY A 40 -0.10 -21.30 3.76
C GLY A 40 -0.21 -19.80 3.46
N VAL A 41 0.62 -18.97 4.09
CA VAL A 41 0.72 -17.55 3.78
C VAL A 41 1.21 -17.33 2.36
N GLY A 42 2.21 -18.09 1.91
CA GLY A 42 2.68 -18.07 0.53
C GLY A 42 1.58 -18.39 -0.47
N LEU A 43 0.81 -19.45 -0.20
CA LEU A 43 -0.33 -19.83 -1.03
C LEU A 43 -1.40 -18.73 -1.08
N LEU A 44 -1.74 -18.16 0.08
CA LEU A 44 -2.68 -17.04 0.19
C LEU A 44 -2.21 -15.83 -0.64
N GLN A 45 -0.93 -15.47 -0.58
CA GLN A 45 -0.38 -14.36 -1.35
C GLN A 45 -0.47 -14.58 -2.86
N LEU A 46 -0.27 -15.83 -3.34
CA LEU A 46 -0.45 -16.16 -4.75
C LEU A 46 -1.91 -16.03 -5.19
N VAL A 47 -2.86 -16.55 -4.40
CA VAL A 47 -4.31 -16.42 -4.67
C VAL A 47 -4.71 -14.96 -4.68
N LEU A 48 -4.26 -14.16 -3.69
CA LEU A 48 -4.54 -12.73 -3.63
C LEU A 48 -3.92 -11.95 -4.79
N SER A 49 -2.75 -12.36 -5.29
CA SER A 49 -2.13 -11.73 -6.47
C SER A 49 -2.96 -11.93 -7.72
N VAL A 50 -3.42 -13.15 -7.98
CA VAL A 50 -4.34 -13.44 -9.10
C VAL A 50 -5.66 -12.71 -8.91
N GLY A 51 -6.21 -12.74 -7.70
CA GLY A 51 -7.45 -12.05 -7.35
C GLY A 51 -7.34 -10.53 -7.53
N SER A 52 -6.22 -9.91 -7.13
CA SER A 52 -6.00 -8.47 -7.29
C SER A 52 -5.90 -8.06 -8.76
N MET A 53 -5.25 -8.86 -9.61
CA MET A 53 -5.21 -8.63 -11.05
C MET A 53 -6.63 -8.67 -11.66
N ALA A 54 -7.41 -9.70 -11.32
CA ALA A 54 -8.78 -9.81 -11.78
C ALA A 54 -9.67 -8.68 -11.25
N MET A 55 -9.48 -8.28 -9.99
CA MET A 55 -10.20 -7.16 -9.36
C MET A 55 -9.89 -5.84 -10.07
N THR A 56 -8.62 -5.56 -10.38
CA THR A 56 -8.21 -4.32 -11.07
C THR A 56 -8.84 -4.27 -12.47
N ALA A 57 -8.75 -5.38 -13.22
CA ALA A 57 -9.38 -5.49 -14.55
C ALA A 57 -10.90 -5.33 -14.48
N ALA A 58 -11.56 -5.91 -13.47
CA ALA A 58 -13.00 -5.80 -13.28
C ALA A 58 -13.45 -4.38 -12.89
N THR A 59 -12.66 -3.71 -12.04
CA THR A 59 -12.92 -2.34 -11.59
C THR A 59 -12.79 -1.36 -12.75
N ALA A 60 -11.86 -1.60 -13.69
CA ALA A 60 -11.69 -0.83 -14.93
C ALA A 60 -11.80 0.69 -14.71
N GLY A 61 -11.18 1.21 -13.65
CA GLY A 61 -11.14 2.63 -13.33
C GLY A 61 -12.46 3.25 -12.86
N ILE A 62 -13.51 2.45 -12.62
CA ILE A 62 -14.88 2.95 -12.39
C ILE A 62 -15.01 3.81 -11.12
N ARG A 63 -14.30 3.46 -10.02
CA ARG A 63 -14.32 4.24 -8.77
C ARG A 63 -13.92 5.70 -9.02
N THR A 64 -12.80 5.90 -9.69
CA THR A 64 -12.25 7.23 -9.98
C THR A 64 -13.11 7.96 -11.01
N ALA A 65 -13.58 7.27 -12.05
CA ALA A 65 -14.46 7.86 -13.06
C ALA A 65 -15.79 8.31 -12.47
N THR A 66 -16.43 7.50 -11.61
CA THR A 66 -17.68 7.85 -10.92
C THR A 66 -17.45 9.05 -10.01
N MET A 67 -16.36 9.07 -9.25
CA MET A 67 -16.00 10.21 -8.39
C MET A 67 -15.84 11.49 -9.21
N TYR A 68 -15.08 11.44 -10.31
CA TYR A 68 -14.81 12.61 -11.16
C TYR A 68 -16.08 13.14 -11.83
N LEU A 69 -16.90 12.28 -12.41
CA LEU A 69 -18.16 12.67 -13.09
C LEU A 69 -19.17 13.23 -12.09
N THR A 70 -19.34 12.57 -10.94
CA THR A 70 -20.23 13.04 -9.87
C THR A 70 -19.81 14.40 -9.35
N ALA A 71 -18.51 14.59 -9.05
CA ALA A 71 -17.98 15.88 -8.60
C ALA A 71 -18.18 16.98 -9.66
N GLY A 72 -18.04 16.63 -10.93
CA GLY A 72 -18.29 17.55 -12.05
C GLY A 72 -19.74 18.03 -12.13
N GLU A 73 -20.72 17.14 -11.98
CA GLU A 73 -22.15 17.52 -12.02
C GLU A 73 -22.59 18.28 -10.75
N LEU A 74 -22.07 17.89 -9.57
CA LEU A 74 -22.29 18.64 -8.34
C LEU A 74 -21.69 20.07 -8.41
N GLY A 75 -20.48 20.18 -8.98
CA GLY A 75 -19.84 21.48 -9.19
C GLY A 75 -20.61 22.40 -10.16
N ARG A 76 -21.33 21.84 -11.12
CA ARG A 76 -22.23 22.54 -12.04
C ARG A 76 -23.58 22.87 -11.41
N ARG A 77 -23.81 22.51 -10.15
CA ARG A 77 -25.09 22.65 -9.44
C ARG A 77 -26.25 21.90 -10.11
N LYS A 78 -25.97 20.74 -10.69
CA LYS A 78 -26.96 19.85 -11.32
C LYS A 78 -27.06 18.51 -10.61
N PRO A 79 -27.56 18.47 -9.35
CA PRO A 79 -27.65 17.22 -8.58
C PRO A 79 -28.59 16.19 -9.20
N GLU A 80 -29.53 16.61 -10.04
CA GLU A 80 -30.44 15.74 -10.82
C GLU A 80 -29.71 14.78 -11.76
N ASN A 81 -28.55 15.17 -12.29
CA ASN A 81 -27.74 14.36 -13.20
C ASN A 81 -26.95 13.25 -12.47
N VAL A 82 -26.77 13.37 -11.17
CA VAL A 82 -25.99 12.40 -10.37
C VAL A 82 -26.61 11.01 -10.39
N CYS A 83 -27.95 10.92 -10.38
CA CYS A 83 -28.62 9.64 -10.51
C CYS A 83 -28.29 8.94 -11.83
N HIS A 84 -28.22 9.71 -12.92
CA HIS A 84 -27.85 9.17 -14.23
C HIS A 84 -26.38 8.75 -14.29
N VAL A 85 -25.46 9.54 -13.70
CA VAL A 85 -24.05 9.14 -13.56
C VAL A 85 -23.94 7.80 -12.84
N LEU A 86 -24.63 7.65 -11.70
CA LEU A 86 -24.64 6.40 -10.93
C LEU A 86 -25.19 5.23 -11.74
N SER A 87 -26.33 5.40 -12.40
CA SER A 87 -26.93 4.33 -13.21
C SER A 87 -26.00 3.84 -14.32
N VAL A 88 -25.37 4.76 -15.06
CA VAL A 88 -24.41 4.41 -16.11
C VAL A 88 -23.17 3.73 -15.51
N SER A 89 -22.68 4.21 -14.37
CA SER A 89 -21.54 3.63 -13.67
C SER A 89 -21.84 2.22 -13.13
N VAL A 90 -23.03 1.99 -12.58
CA VAL A 90 -23.48 0.66 -12.11
C VAL A 90 -23.59 -0.32 -13.28
N ILE A 91 -24.20 0.08 -14.40
CA ILE A 91 -24.32 -0.78 -15.58
C ILE A 91 -22.93 -1.15 -16.12
N TYR A 92 -22.04 -0.17 -16.25
CA TYR A 92 -20.66 -0.41 -16.68
C TYR A 92 -19.93 -1.37 -15.73
N SER A 93 -20.05 -1.12 -14.42
CA SER A 93 -19.43 -1.94 -13.38
C SER A 93 -19.94 -3.39 -13.43
N ILE A 94 -21.26 -3.60 -13.57
CA ILE A 94 -21.84 -4.94 -13.68
C ILE A 94 -21.33 -5.66 -14.93
N LEU A 95 -21.30 -4.98 -16.08
CA LEU A 95 -20.83 -5.60 -17.33
C LEU A 95 -19.37 -6.03 -17.25
N CYS A 96 -18.47 -5.11 -16.83
CA CYS A 96 -17.04 -5.41 -16.72
C CYS A 96 -16.77 -6.48 -15.66
N SER A 97 -17.36 -6.32 -14.46
CA SER A 97 -17.11 -7.25 -13.36
C SER A 97 -17.69 -8.65 -13.63
N SER A 98 -18.87 -8.76 -14.25
CA SER A 98 -19.45 -10.05 -14.61
C SER A 98 -18.62 -10.76 -15.68
N ALA A 99 -18.11 -10.03 -16.67
CA ALA A 99 -17.23 -10.61 -17.70
C ALA A 99 -15.94 -11.16 -17.08
N VAL A 100 -15.25 -10.38 -16.27
CA VAL A 100 -14.01 -10.81 -15.59
C VAL A 100 -14.29 -11.94 -14.60
N SER A 101 -15.38 -11.85 -13.84
CA SER A 101 -15.80 -12.88 -12.90
C SER A 101 -16.07 -14.22 -13.61
N ALA A 102 -16.80 -14.20 -14.72
CA ALA A 102 -17.09 -15.41 -15.51
C ALA A 102 -15.79 -16.04 -16.07
N LEU A 103 -14.87 -15.21 -16.59
CA LEU A 103 -13.56 -15.68 -17.05
C LEU A 103 -12.75 -16.29 -15.92
N LEU A 104 -12.64 -15.59 -14.78
CA LEU A 104 -11.88 -16.08 -13.61
C LEU A 104 -12.48 -17.40 -13.08
N TYR A 105 -13.81 -17.49 -13.01
CA TYR A 105 -14.51 -18.68 -12.53
C TYR A 105 -14.28 -19.87 -13.46
N GLY A 106 -14.39 -19.66 -14.78
CA GLY A 106 -14.20 -20.70 -15.79
C GLY A 106 -12.77 -21.20 -15.89
N PHE A 107 -11.81 -20.27 -15.84
CA PHE A 107 -10.38 -20.61 -15.90
C PHE A 107 -9.76 -20.96 -14.54
N ALA A 108 -10.51 -20.92 -13.41
CA ALA A 108 -10.02 -21.19 -12.08
C ALA A 108 -9.23 -22.49 -11.94
N PRO A 109 -9.66 -23.66 -12.50
CA PRO A 109 -8.88 -24.91 -12.40
C PRO A 109 -7.52 -24.80 -13.11
N GLY A 110 -7.49 -24.17 -14.29
CA GLY A 110 -6.26 -23.97 -15.05
C GLY A 110 -5.29 -23.02 -14.36
N ILE A 111 -5.80 -21.94 -13.75
CA ILE A 111 -5.02 -20.98 -12.98
C ILE A 111 -4.45 -21.66 -11.72
N ALA A 112 -5.27 -22.41 -10.98
CA ALA A 112 -4.84 -23.14 -9.80
C ALA A 112 -3.72 -24.13 -10.11
N ALA A 113 -3.88 -24.95 -11.16
CA ALA A 113 -2.91 -25.98 -11.52
C ALA A 113 -1.64 -25.42 -12.17
N ASN A 114 -1.78 -24.49 -13.14
CA ASN A 114 -0.64 -24.06 -13.97
C ASN A 114 0.06 -22.81 -13.45
N TRP A 115 -0.70 -21.85 -12.89
CA TRP A 115 -0.14 -20.57 -12.42
C TRP A 115 0.31 -20.66 -10.97
N ILE A 116 -0.59 -21.11 -10.08
CA ILE A 116 -0.28 -21.25 -8.64
C ILE A 116 0.49 -22.54 -8.38
N GLY A 117 0.14 -23.63 -9.06
CA GLY A 117 0.74 -24.95 -8.87
C GLY A 117 0.09 -25.77 -7.75
N ASP A 118 -1.09 -25.36 -7.25
CA ASP A 118 -1.84 -26.08 -6.22
C ASP A 118 -3.34 -26.10 -6.56
N PRO A 119 -3.89 -27.26 -6.96
CA PRO A 119 -5.30 -27.42 -7.29
C PRO A 119 -6.27 -27.12 -6.14
N CYS A 120 -5.83 -27.20 -4.88
CA CYS A 120 -6.66 -26.89 -3.71
C CYS A 120 -7.13 -25.43 -3.69
N THR A 121 -6.44 -24.52 -4.41
CA THR A 121 -6.82 -23.11 -4.54
C THR A 121 -7.97 -22.86 -5.48
N THR A 122 -8.42 -23.83 -6.27
CA THR A 122 -9.50 -23.66 -7.27
C THR A 122 -10.77 -23.09 -6.65
N ILE A 123 -11.18 -23.61 -5.48
CA ILE A 123 -12.39 -23.12 -4.80
C ILE A 123 -12.19 -21.69 -4.32
N ALA A 124 -11.00 -21.35 -3.80
CA ALA A 124 -10.67 -20.01 -3.36
C ALA A 124 -10.75 -19.00 -4.52
N ILE A 125 -10.22 -19.35 -5.70
CA ILE A 125 -10.29 -18.50 -6.90
C ILE A 125 -11.75 -18.33 -7.38
N ARG A 126 -12.55 -19.40 -7.34
CA ARG A 126 -13.99 -19.32 -7.68
C ARG A 126 -14.77 -18.43 -6.72
N LEU A 127 -14.50 -18.54 -5.42
CA LEU A 127 -15.09 -17.65 -4.41
C LEU A 127 -14.68 -16.21 -4.66
N PHE A 128 -13.40 -15.96 -4.99
CA PHE A 128 -12.92 -14.62 -5.34
C PHE A 128 -13.68 -14.06 -6.55
N ALA A 129 -13.91 -14.89 -7.59
CA ALA A 129 -14.70 -14.50 -8.75
C ALA A 129 -16.13 -14.06 -8.37
N CYS A 130 -16.77 -14.73 -7.40
CA CYS A 130 -18.09 -14.33 -6.90
C CYS A 130 -18.07 -13.01 -6.12
N VAL A 131 -16.97 -12.68 -5.45
CA VAL A 131 -16.82 -11.44 -4.68
C VAL A 131 -16.57 -10.22 -5.57
N ILE A 132 -15.94 -10.39 -6.75
CA ILE A 132 -15.57 -9.32 -7.66
C ILE A 132 -16.73 -8.36 -7.99
N PRO A 133 -17.93 -8.82 -8.41
CA PRO A 133 -19.01 -7.91 -8.77
C PRO A 133 -19.48 -7.04 -7.59
N VAL A 134 -19.55 -7.62 -6.41
CA VAL A 134 -19.91 -6.90 -5.18
C VAL A 134 -18.90 -5.79 -4.88
N SER A 135 -17.62 -6.12 -4.91
CA SER A 135 -16.53 -5.15 -4.64
C SER A 135 -16.48 -4.03 -5.69
N CYS A 136 -16.74 -4.34 -6.96
CA CYS A 136 -16.80 -3.31 -8.00
C CYS A 136 -17.97 -2.34 -7.79
N LEU A 137 -19.14 -2.83 -7.38
CA LEU A 137 -20.29 -1.99 -7.01
C LEU A 137 -19.99 -1.14 -5.75
N CYS A 138 -19.28 -1.69 -4.76
CA CYS A 138 -18.76 -0.89 -3.64
C CYS A 138 -17.88 0.26 -4.14
N GLY A 139 -17.04 0.01 -5.16
CA GLY A 139 -16.22 1.04 -5.80
C GLY A 139 -17.03 2.20 -6.39
N VAL A 140 -18.16 1.91 -7.04
CA VAL A 140 -19.10 2.93 -7.57
C VAL A 140 -19.67 3.77 -6.43
N MET A 141 -20.18 3.12 -5.38
CA MET A 141 -20.76 3.82 -4.21
C MET A 141 -19.71 4.65 -3.46
N THR A 142 -18.52 4.10 -3.23
CA THR A 142 -17.39 4.82 -2.62
C THR A 142 -17.02 6.06 -3.43
N GLY A 143 -16.97 5.93 -4.78
CA GLY A 143 -16.72 7.06 -5.68
C GLY A 143 -17.76 8.18 -5.52
N TYR A 144 -19.03 7.82 -5.43
CA TYR A 144 -20.13 8.75 -5.19
C TYR A 144 -20.00 9.47 -3.83
N PHE A 145 -19.87 8.73 -2.73
CA PHE A 145 -19.79 9.31 -1.38
C PHE A 145 -18.55 10.20 -1.22
N THR A 146 -17.45 9.86 -1.85
CA THR A 146 -16.24 10.68 -1.89
C THR A 146 -16.52 12.01 -2.61
N ALA A 147 -17.15 11.97 -3.79
CA ALA A 147 -17.51 13.17 -4.57
C ALA A 147 -18.52 14.06 -3.85
N ALA A 148 -19.46 13.45 -3.12
CA ALA A 148 -20.45 14.15 -2.30
C ALA A 148 -19.88 14.77 -1.02
N GLY A 149 -18.57 14.56 -0.74
CA GLY A 149 -17.91 15.09 0.47
C GLY A 149 -18.30 14.41 1.78
N ARG A 150 -18.95 13.23 1.71
CA ARG A 150 -19.38 12.47 2.89
C ARG A 150 -18.30 11.56 3.44
N ILE A 151 -17.12 12.12 3.63
CA ILE A 151 -15.91 11.38 4.03
C ILE A 151 -16.07 10.69 5.39
N LYS A 152 -16.77 11.32 6.34
CA LYS A 152 -17.00 10.73 7.68
C LYS A 152 -17.84 9.45 7.62
N THR A 153 -18.89 9.47 6.82
CA THR A 153 -19.76 8.30 6.61
C THR A 153 -18.99 7.17 5.95
N LEU A 154 -18.20 7.49 4.92
CA LEU A 154 -17.38 6.51 4.23
C LEU A 154 -16.35 5.86 5.17
N ALA A 155 -15.63 6.67 5.95
CA ALA A 155 -14.67 6.18 6.93
C ALA A 155 -15.30 5.27 7.98
N ALA A 156 -16.51 5.60 8.47
CA ALA A 156 -17.23 4.77 9.42
C ALA A 156 -17.64 3.41 8.81
N VAL A 157 -18.08 3.41 7.56
CA VAL A 157 -18.44 2.17 6.84
C VAL A 157 -17.20 1.33 6.56
N GLU A 158 -16.06 1.91 6.15
CA GLU A 158 -14.79 1.21 5.93
C GLU A 158 -14.27 0.56 7.22
N VAL A 159 -14.41 1.24 8.37
CA VAL A 159 -14.08 0.65 9.68
C VAL A 159 -15.00 -0.54 9.98
N ALA A 160 -16.31 -0.39 9.79
CA ALA A 160 -17.28 -1.47 10.04
C ALA A 160 -17.02 -2.66 9.10
N GLU A 161 -16.72 -2.42 7.82
CA GLU A 161 -16.33 -3.43 6.84
C GLU A 161 -15.12 -4.24 7.33
N GLN A 162 -14.06 -3.55 7.75
CA GLN A 162 -12.83 -4.17 8.22
C GLN A 162 -13.09 -5.12 9.40
N PHE A 163 -13.83 -4.66 10.42
CA PHE A 163 -14.15 -5.49 11.57
C PHE A 163 -15.08 -6.66 11.22
N CYS A 164 -16.07 -6.44 10.36
CA CYS A 164 -16.98 -7.48 9.89
C CYS A 164 -16.22 -8.55 9.09
N SER A 165 -15.35 -8.14 8.17
CA SER A 165 -14.50 -9.03 7.38
C SER A 165 -13.58 -9.87 8.28
N MET A 166 -12.96 -9.25 9.27
CA MET A 166 -12.10 -9.95 10.23
C MET A 166 -12.89 -10.95 11.08
N ALA A 167 -14.03 -10.56 11.64
CA ALA A 167 -14.88 -11.44 12.42
C ALA A 167 -15.36 -12.64 11.59
N ALA A 168 -15.80 -12.40 10.35
CA ALA A 168 -16.23 -13.44 9.43
C ALA A 168 -15.06 -14.39 9.06
N THR A 169 -13.86 -13.84 8.82
CA THR A 169 -12.67 -14.66 8.56
C THR A 169 -12.32 -15.53 9.77
N LEU A 170 -12.30 -14.95 10.98
CA LEU A 170 -11.98 -15.68 12.21
C LEU A 170 -12.98 -16.81 12.48
N THR A 171 -14.28 -16.56 12.32
CA THR A 171 -15.32 -17.56 12.47
C THR A 171 -15.16 -18.67 11.42
N ALA A 172 -14.92 -18.33 10.17
CA ALA A 172 -14.69 -19.31 9.11
C ALA A 172 -13.43 -20.14 9.37
N LEU A 173 -12.32 -19.54 9.80
CA LEU A 173 -11.10 -20.25 10.19
C LEU A 173 -11.31 -21.20 11.35
N SER A 174 -12.09 -20.80 12.35
CA SER A 174 -12.35 -21.63 13.54
C SER A 174 -13.27 -22.81 13.24
N LEU A 175 -14.23 -22.64 12.31
CA LEU A 175 -15.25 -23.66 12.03
C LEU A 175 -14.76 -24.75 11.08
N TRP A 176 -14.03 -24.42 10.01
CA TRP A 176 -13.72 -25.44 9.01
C TRP A 176 -12.29 -25.45 8.45
N ALA A 177 -11.44 -24.48 8.82
CA ALA A 177 -10.12 -24.34 8.20
C ALA A 177 -8.97 -24.73 9.13
N LYS A 178 -9.21 -25.67 10.08
CA LYS A 178 -8.28 -25.93 11.20
C LYS A 178 -6.87 -26.33 10.79
N ASP A 179 -6.57 -26.95 9.69
CA ASP A 179 -5.21 -27.38 9.32
C ASP A 179 -4.98 -27.46 7.80
N ASP A 180 -5.88 -26.84 7.03
CA ASP A 180 -5.83 -26.88 5.57
C ASP A 180 -5.60 -25.47 5.00
N PRO A 181 -4.39 -25.19 4.43
CA PRO A 181 -4.08 -23.89 3.84
C PRO A 181 -5.05 -23.45 2.73
N GLY A 182 -5.59 -24.40 1.96
CA GLY A 182 -6.58 -24.12 0.91
C GLY A 182 -7.90 -23.60 1.49
N LYS A 183 -8.38 -24.22 2.58
CA LYS A 183 -9.58 -23.74 3.28
C LYS A 183 -9.34 -22.43 4.00
N ALA A 184 -8.13 -22.19 4.49
CA ALA A 184 -7.77 -20.89 5.06
C ALA A 184 -7.84 -19.76 4.02
N CYS A 185 -7.37 -20.00 2.79
CA CYS A 185 -7.54 -19.04 1.69
C CYS A 185 -9.03 -18.76 1.42
N GLN A 186 -9.87 -19.81 1.42
CA GLN A 186 -11.33 -19.64 1.24
C GLN A 186 -11.94 -18.80 2.37
N ALA A 187 -11.55 -19.02 3.63
CA ALA A 187 -12.04 -18.28 4.79
C ALA A 187 -11.71 -16.78 4.68
N VAL A 188 -10.49 -16.43 4.27
CA VAL A 188 -10.08 -15.03 4.09
C VAL A 188 -10.89 -14.34 2.98
N ILE A 189 -11.09 -15.04 1.84
CA ILE A 189 -11.86 -14.50 0.71
C ILE A 189 -13.34 -14.35 1.08
N LEU A 190 -13.93 -15.33 1.75
CA LEU A 190 -15.30 -15.23 2.25
C LEU A 190 -15.49 -14.09 3.22
N GLY A 191 -14.55 -13.91 4.16
CA GLY A 191 -14.60 -12.80 5.10
C GLY A 191 -14.58 -11.45 4.39
N SER A 192 -13.69 -11.28 3.40
CA SER A 192 -13.64 -10.04 2.60
C SER A 192 -14.91 -9.84 1.78
N GLY A 193 -15.50 -10.91 1.24
CA GLY A 193 -16.79 -10.87 0.54
C GLY A 193 -17.96 -10.43 1.41
N ILE A 194 -18.03 -10.95 2.65
CA ILE A 194 -19.05 -10.55 3.63
C ILE A 194 -18.89 -9.07 4.00
N GLY A 195 -17.65 -8.60 4.20
CA GLY A 195 -17.37 -7.19 4.42
C GLY A 195 -17.84 -6.30 3.26
N ALA A 196 -17.52 -6.71 2.02
CA ALA A 196 -17.95 -6.00 0.83
C ALA A 196 -19.50 -5.97 0.69
N CYS A 197 -20.19 -7.06 1.01
CA CYS A 197 -21.66 -7.10 1.04
C CYS A 197 -22.23 -6.11 2.06
N LEU A 198 -21.65 -6.02 3.26
CA LEU A 198 -22.03 -5.05 4.27
C LEU A 198 -21.88 -3.62 3.73
N THR A 199 -20.72 -3.29 3.19
CA THR A 199 -20.43 -1.97 2.62
C THR A 199 -21.41 -1.61 1.51
N LEU A 200 -21.64 -2.53 0.56
CA LEU A 200 -22.58 -2.30 -0.53
C LEU A 200 -23.97 -2.03 0.00
N THR A 201 -24.45 -2.85 0.93
CA THR A 201 -25.80 -2.73 1.53
C THR A 201 -25.95 -1.41 2.24
N VAL A 202 -25.01 -1.06 3.13
CA VAL A 202 -25.09 0.18 3.93
C VAL A 202 -25.02 1.41 3.03
N LEU A 203 -24.06 1.48 2.09
CA LEU A 203 -23.92 2.63 1.20
C LEU A 203 -25.13 2.76 0.25
N THR A 204 -25.68 1.66 -0.23
CA THR A 204 -26.89 1.67 -1.08
C THR A 204 -28.11 2.15 -0.30
N VAL A 205 -28.32 1.65 0.91
CA VAL A 205 -29.43 2.11 1.78
C VAL A 205 -29.31 3.60 2.07
N LEU A 206 -28.10 4.06 2.46
CA LEU A 206 -27.87 5.48 2.73
C LEU A 206 -28.14 6.34 1.48
N ARG A 207 -27.79 5.84 0.30
CA ARG A 207 -28.07 6.53 -0.96
C ARG A 207 -29.57 6.57 -1.29
N LEU A 208 -30.29 5.48 -1.06
CA LEU A 208 -31.75 5.40 -1.30
C LEU A 208 -32.57 6.29 -0.37
N LEU A 209 -32.08 6.49 0.85
CA LEU A 209 -32.70 7.43 1.82
C LEU A 209 -32.54 8.89 1.39
N GLU A 210 -31.59 9.18 0.50
CA GLU A 210 -31.44 10.52 -0.08
C GLU A 210 -32.49 10.71 -1.19
N ARG A 211 -33.45 11.60 -0.97
CA ARG A 211 -34.40 12.03 -2.02
C ARG A 211 -33.64 12.86 -3.06
N ALA A 212 -33.10 12.21 -4.09
CA ALA A 212 -32.40 12.92 -5.15
C ALA A 212 -33.38 13.22 -6.31
N PRO A 213 -33.37 14.45 -6.82
CA PRO A 213 -34.14 14.78 -8.02
C PRO A 213 -33.62 13.97 -9.21
N THR A 214 -34.54 13.48 -10.04
CA THR A 214 -34.22 12.77 -11.30
C THR A 214 -34.17 13.77 -12.43
N GLY A 215 -33.03 13.84 -13.13
CA GLY A 215 -32.83 14.70 -14.30
C GLY A 215 -33.00 13.95 -15.62
N ALA A 216 -32.95 14.68 -16.72
CA ALA A 216 -33.03 14.12 -18.05
C ALA A 216 -31.79 13.26 -18.40
N PRO A 217 -31.92 12.20 -19.24
CA PRO A 217 -30.84 11.34 -19.62
C PRO A 217 -29.76 12.11 -20.41
N LEU A 218 -28.51 12.05 -19.95
CA LEU A 218 -27.35 12.67 -20.57
C LEU A 218 -26.47 11.61 -21.30
N PRO A 219 -25.79 11.95 -22.38
CA PRO A 219 -24.87 11.04 -23.08
C PRO A 219 -23.54 10.92 -22.33
N LEU A 220 -23.60 10.38 -21.09
CA LEU A 220 -22.43 10.27 -20.20
C LEU A 220 -21.55 9.05 -20.50
N ARG A 221 -22.03 8.08 -21.29
CA ARG A 221 -21.30 6.84 -21.61
C ARG A 221 -19.91 7.12 -22.19
N LYS A 222 -19.80 8.04 -23.16
CA LYS A 222 -18.52 8.39 -23.78
C LYS A 222 -17.59 9.03 -22.76
N LYS A 223 -18.07 9.97 -21.96
CA LYS A 223 -17.25 10.61 -20.92
C LYS A 223 -16.75 9.63 -19.85
N LEU A 224 -17.60 8.66 -19.49
CA LEU A 224 -17.21 7.61 -18.55
C LEU A 224 -16.07 6.77 -19.14
N LEU A 225 -16.22 6.29 -20.38
CA LEU A 225 -15.20 5.49 -21.06
C LEU A 225 -13.89 6.27 -21.27
N ASP A 226 -13.97 7.51 -21.72
CA ASP A 226 -12.81 8.39 -21.94
C ASP A 226 -12.03 8.65 -20.64
N THR A 227 -12.68 8.53 -19.48
CA THR A 227 -12.03 8.72 -18.16
C THR A 227 -11.57 7.38 -17.59
N ALA A 228 -12.41 6.35 -17.62
CA ALA A 228 -12.17 5.07 -16.97
C ALA A 228 -11.08 4.24 -17.69
N VAL A 229 -11.14 4.14 -19.01
CA VAL A 229 -10.28 3.24 -19.79
C VAL A 229 -8.78 3.58 -19.68
N PRO A 230 -8.32 4.84 -19.79
CA PRO A 230 -6.90 5.15 -19.64
C PRO A 230 -6.36 4.87 -18.24
N LEU A 231 -7.20 5.06 -17.20
CA LEU A 231 -6.84 4.76 -15.83
C LEU A 231 -6.75 3.25 -15.61
N ALA A 232 -7.73 2.50 -16.12
CA ALA A 232 -7.77 1.05 -16.06
C ALA A 232 -6.50 0.44 -16.67
N LEU A 233 -6.15 0.81 -17.91
CA LEU A 233 -4.99 0.27 -18.60
C LEU A 233 -3.67 0.47 -17.84
N ALA A 234 -3.48 1.61 -17.19
CA ALA A 234 -2.28 1.88 -16.41
C ALA A 234 -2.22 1.02 -15.12
N ASP A 235 -3.35 0.89 -14.43
CA ASP A 235 -3.46 0.09 -13.21
C ASP A 235 -3.39 -1.41 -13.52
N ASP A 236 -4.02 -1.87 -14.60
CA ASP A 236 -4.00 -3.26 -15.05
C ASP A 236 -2.60 -3.70 -15.44
N LEU A 237 -1.87 -2.87 -16.18
CA LEU A 237 -0.50 -3.19 -16.57
C LEU A 237 0.41 -3.34 -15.35
N LYS A 238 0.32 -2.42 -14.39
CA LYS A 238 1.08 -2.47 -13.15
C LYS A 238 0.74 -3.71 -12.33
N THR A 239 -0.55 -3.95 -12.11
CA THR A 239 -1.02 -5.09 -11.31
C THR A 239 -0.71 -6.43 -11.99
N GLY A 240 -0.80 -6.48 -13.33
CA GLY A 240 -0.41 -7.64 -14.12
C GLY A 240 1.07 -7.98 -13.96
N ILE A 241 1.96 -6.99 -14.04
CA ILE A 241 3.40 -7.21 -13.84
C ILE A 241 3.67 -7.73 -12.40
N ASN A 242 3.08 -7.10 -11.39
CA ASN A 242 3.24 -7.56 -9.99
C ASN A 242 2.71 -8.98 -9.79
N THR A 243 1.61 -9.36 -10.46
CA THR A 243 1.07 -10.72 -10.40
C THR A 243 2.01 -11.73 -11.04
N VAL A 244 2.57 -11.40 -12.20
CA VAL A 244 3.59 -12.24 -12.86
C VAL A 244 4.81 -12.40 -11.96
N GLU A 245 5.29 -11.33 -11.35
CA GLU A 245 6.38 -11.34 -10.38
C GLU A 245 6.10 -12.33 -9.24
N ASN A 246 4.98 -12.15 -8.53
CA ASN A 246 4.61 -12.98 -7.40
C ASN A 246 4.45 -14.46 -7.76
N LEU A 247 3.83 -14.78 -8.91
CA LEU A 247 3.67 -16.15 -9.38
C LEU A 247 4.98 -16.79 -9.83
N MET A 248 5.92 -15.97 -10.34
CA MET A 248 7.19 -16.45 -10.83
C MET A 248 8.15 -16.78 -9.68
N VAL A 249 8.12 -16.05 -8.57
CA VAL A 249 9.09 -16.18 -7.47
C VAL A 249 9.15 -17.61 -6.92
N PRO A 250 8.08 -18.29 -6.47
CA PRO A 250 8.17 -19.66 -5.97
C PRO A 250 8.66 -20.64 -7.04
N LYS A 251 8.18 -20.49 -8.30
CA LYS A 251 8.58 -21.35 -9.42
C LYS A 251 10.06 -21.25 -9.77
N ARG A 252 10.60 -20.03 -9.74
CA ARG A 252 12.03 -19.83 -10.04
C ARG A 252 12.91 -20.20 -8.86
N LEU A 253 12.43 -19.95 -7.65
CA LEU A 253 13.13 -20.33 -6.43
C LEU A 253 13.25 -21.87 -6.29
N SER A 254 12.29 -22.65 -6.81
CA SER A 254 12.36 -24.10 -6.81
C SER A 254 13.50 -24.67 -7.65
N LEU A 255 14.07 -23.89 -8.56
CA LEU A 255 15.24 -24.26 -9.34
C LEU A 255 16.57 -24.06 -8.58
N TYR A 256 16.53 -23.37 -7.44
CA TYR A 256 17.70 -23.17 -6.59
C TYR A 256 17.96 -24.43 -5.74
N PRO A 257 19.18 -25.04 -5.83
CA PRO A 257 19.45 -26.35 -5.25
C PRO A 257 19.23 -26.47 -3.74
N SER A 258 19.38 -25.38 -2.99
CA SER A 258 19.26 -25.35 -1.53
C SER A 258 17.87 -24.91 -1.04
N ALA A 259 16.89 -24.72 -1.92
CA ALA A 259 15.54 -24.29 -1.55
C ALA A 259 14.68 -25.48 -1.10
N ALA A 260 14.62 -25.74 0.19
CA ALA A 260 13.83 -26.85 0.74
C ALA A 260 12.31 -26.67 0.55
N ASN A 261 11.80 -25.46 0.72
CA ASN A 261 10.37 -25.14 0.52
C ASN A 261 10.20 -23.72 -0.06
N PRO A 262 10.23 -23.56 -1.39
CA PRO A 262 10.17 -22.27 -2.06
C PRO A 262 8.91 -21.44 -1.72
N LEU A 263 7.77 -22.11 -1.57
CA LEU A 263 6.50 -21.46 -1.23
C LEU A 263 6.51 -20.89 0.19
N ALA A 264 7.08 -21.63 1.14
CA ALA A 264 7.23 -21.16 2.52
C ALA A 264 8.18 -19.96 2.60
N VAL A 265 9.28 -20.00 1.87
CA VAL A 265 10.25 -18.88 1.82
C VAL A 265 9.60 -17.63 1.21
N PHE A 266 8.85 -17.78 0.13
CA PHE A 266 8.07 -16.69 -0.46
C PHE A 266 7.03 -16.14 0.52
N GLY A 267 6.27 -17.02 1.19
CA GLY A 267 5.30 -16.63 2.21
C GLY A 267 5.94 -15.90 3.39
N THR A 268 7.12 -16.37 3.84
CA THR A 268 7.88 -15.68 4.89
C THR A 268 8.24 -14.26 4.48
N VAL A 269 8.77 -14.05 3.28
CA VAL A 269 9.19 -12.71 2.83
C VAL A 269 7.98 -11.82 2.53
N CYS A 270 7.07 -12.26 1.66
CA CYS A 270 5.95 -11.42 1.21
C CYS A 270 4.82 -11.31 2.24
N GLY A 271 4.59 -12.36 3.04
CA GLY A 271 3.48 -12.41 3.98
C GLY A 271 3.82 -12.10 5.43
N MET A 272 5.09 -12.21 5.83
CA MET A 272 5.53 -11.94 7.20
C MET A 272 6.49 -10.74 7.28
N VAL A 273 7.56 -10.74 6.48
CA VAL A 273 8.62 -9.71 6.54
C VAL A 273 8.14 -8.36 6.01
N PHE A 274 7.57 -8.31 4.81
CA PHE A 274 7.12 -7.05 4.22
C PHE A 274 6.05 -6.32 5.04
N PRO A 275 5.01 -6.97 5.61
CA PRO A 275 4.06 -6.30 6.48
C PRO A 275 4.70 -5.62 7.67
N VAL A 276 5.67 -6.27 8.33
CA VAL A 276 6.41 -5.69 9.47
C VAL A 276 7.30 -4.54 9.00
N LEU A 277 8.04 -4.72 7.89
CA LEU A 277 8.90 -3.68 7.32
C LEU A 277 8.12 -2.44 6.92
N MET A 278 6.91 -2.61 6.37
CA MET A 278 6.06 -1.51 5.91
C MET A 278 5.16 -0.92 7.02
N PHE A 279 5.16 -1.50 8.22
CA PHE A 279 4.37 -0.97 9.33
C PHE A 279 4.76 0.47 9.72
N PRO A 280 6.04 0.80 9.95
CA PRO A 280 6.43 2.20 10.21
C PRO A 280 6.23 3.11 9.00
N ALA A 281 6.26 2.59 7.78
CA ALA A 281 6.00 3.36 6.56
C ALA A 281 4.58 3.96 6.51
N ALA A 282 3.64 3.46 7.31
CA ALA A 282 2.29 4.00 7.39
C ALA A 282 2.27 5.51 7.68
N ILE A 283 3.16 5.99 8.56
CA ILE A 283 3.34 7.42 8.87
C ILE A 283 3.81 8.18 7.64
N VAL A 284 4.75 7.60 6.89
CA VAL A 284 5.30 8.21 5.67
C VAL A 284 4.24 8.28 4.57
N PHE A 285 3.43 7.22 4.39
CA PHE A 285 2.34 7.24 3.42
C PHE A 285 1.27 8.28 3.75
N SER A 286 0.93 8.44 5.03
CA SER A 286 0.01 9.50 5.46
C SER A 286 0.56 10.90 5.16
N LEU A 287 1.85 11.12 5.38
CA LEU A 287 2.52 12.37 4.98
C LEU A 287 2.52 12.54 3.46
N ALA A 288 2.75 11.49 2.70
CA ALA A 288 2.73 11.50 1.23
C ALA A 288 1.37 11.94 0.69
N GLU A 289 0.27 11.40 1.23
CA GLU A 289 -1.09 11.80 0.85
C GLU A 289 -1.38 13.28 1.09
N LEU A 290 -0.86 13.85 2.17
CA LEU A 290 -0.99 15.29 2.48
C LEU A 290 -0.12 16.17 1.57
N LEU A 291 1.02 15.65 1.13
CA LEU A 291 1.95 16.40 0.25
C LEU A 291 1.42 16.56 -1.17
N ILE A 292 0.69 15.60 -1.71
CA ILE A 292 0.16 15.67 -3.09
C ILE A 292 -0.65 16.95 -3.32
N PRO A 293 -1.73 17.25 -2.56
CA PRO A 293 -2.52 18.45 -2.76
C PRO A 293 -1.76 19.74 -2.42
N GLU A 294 -0.85 19.70 -1.44
CA GLU A 294 -0.06 20.89 -1.07
C GLU A 294 0.94 21.25 -2.17
N MET A 295 1.63 20.27 -2.77
CA MET A 295 2.51 20.48 -3.91
C MET A 295 1.75 21.00 -5.14
N ALA A 296 0.55 20.47 -5.39
CA ALA A 296 -0.31 20.92 -6.47
C ALA A 296 -0.76 22.38 -6.28
N ARG A 297 -1.12 22.77 -5.05
CA ARG A 297 -1.46 24.18 -4.73
C ARG A 297 -0.28 25.11 -4.93
N CYS A 298 0.90 24.73 -4.45
CA CYS A 298 2.11 25.53 -4.60
C CYS A 298 2.50 25.68 -6.09
N SER A 299 2.32 24.60 -6.87
CA SER A 299 2.56 24.61 -8.32
C SER A 299 1.59 25.53 -9.04
N ALA A 300 0.29 25.45 -8.74
CA ALA A 300 -0.74 26.32 -9.31
C ALA A 300 -0.54 27.79 -8.95
N ALA A 301 -0.04 28.08 -7.74
CA ALA A 301 0.29 29.43 -7.28
C ALA A 301 1.65 29.95 -7.81
N GLY A 302 2.40 29.15 -8.59
CA GLY A 302 3.73 29.55 -9.10
C GLY A 302 4.81 29.71 -8.02
N SER A 303 4.56 29.25 -6.78
CA SER A 303 5.44 29.48 -5.62
C SER A 303 6.61 28.50 -5.57
N GLN A 304 7.62 28.69 -6.41
CA GLN A 304 8.81 27.82 -6.50
C GLN A 304 9.61 27.74 -5.19
N LEU A 305 9.68 28.84 -4.44
CA LEU A 305 10.39 28.84 -3.14
C LEU A 305 9.74 27.90 -2.14
N ARG A 306 8.41 27.89 -2.08
CA ARG A 306 7.65 26.99 -1.18
C ARG A 306 7.75 25.52 -1.62
N ILE A 307 7.71 25.25 -2.92
CA ILE A 307 7.94 23.90 -3.47
C ILE A 307 9.32 23.38 -3.04
N ARG A 308 10.37 24.18 -3.21
CA ARG A 308 11.74 23.82 -2.83
C ARG A 308 11.88 23.58 -1.32
N TYR A 309 11.27 24.44 -0.52
CA TYR A 309 11.26 24.30 0.93
C TYR A 309 10.57 23.00 1.37
N LEU A 310 9.34 22.76 0.90
CA LEU A 310 8.58 21.55 1.21
C LEU A 310 9.34 20.29 0.78
N ALA A 311 9.90 20.26 -0.42
CA ALA A 311 10.63 19.11 -0.92
C ALA A 311 11.86 18.79 -0.05
N ARG A 312 12.67 19.80 0.28
CA ARG A 312 13.86 19.60 1.14
C ARG A 312 13.49 19.16 2.55
N GLN A 313 12.50 19.82 3.14
CA GLN A 313 12.10 19.55 4.52
C GLN A 313 11.46 18.15 4.67
N SER A 314 10.56 17.78 3.75
CA SER A 314 9.92 16.46 3.77
C SER A 314 10.93 15.35 3.54
N LEU A 315 11.83 15.47 2.57
CA LEU A 315 12.88 14.48 2.33
C LEU A 315 13.80 14.32 3.52
N ARG A 316 14.21 15.43 4.14
CA ARG A 316 15.06 15.39 5.35
C ARG A 316 14.35 14.69 6.50
N MET A 317 13.10 15.06 6.79
CA MET A 317 12.33 14.46 7.89
C MET A 317 12.11 12.96 7.69
N VAL A 318 11.74 12.58 6.46
CA VAL A 318 11.50 11.17 6.15
C VAL A 318 12.78 10.37 6.16
N LEU A 319 13.90 10.91 5.70
CA LEU A 319 15.20 10.24 5.77
C LEU A 319 15.63 9.97 7.22
N LEU A 320 15.49 10.95 8.10
CA LEU A 320 15.79 10.81 9.53
C LEU A 320 14.91 9.73 10.17
N TYR A 321 13.60 9.81 9.92
CA TYR A 321 12.63 8.82 10.40
C TYR A 321 12.92 7.42 9.86
N ALA A 322 13.20 7.30 8.57
CA ALA A 322 13.44 6.03 7.89
C ALA A 322 14.72 5.35 8.35
N CYS A 323 15.79 6.11 8.60
CA CYS A 323 17.02 5.58 9.20
C CYS A 323 16.80 5.14 10.65
N LEU A 324 16.01 5.89 11.43
CA LEU A 324 15.64 5.49 12.79
C LEU A 324 14.81 4.20 12.78
N ALA A 325 13.75 4.16 11.96
CA ALA A 325 12.87 3.01 11.86
C ALA A 325 13.59 1.77 11.30
N GLY A 326 14.38 1.93 10.23
CA GLY A 326 15.17 0.86 9.63
C GLY A 326 16.22 0.30 10.60
N GLY A 327 16.91 1.16 11.34
CA GLY A 327 17.87 0.73 12.37
C GLY A 327 17.22 -0.03 13.52
N LEU A 328 16.07 0.42 14.01
CA LEU A 328 15.29 -0.31 15.01
C LEU A 328 14.77 -1.64 14.47
N MET A 329 14.26 -1.68 13.24
CA MET A 329 13.82 -2.92 12.59
C MET A 329 14.96 -3.92 12.45
N TYR A 330 16.17 -3.45 12.10
CA TYR A 330 17.35 -4.31 12.04
C TYR A 330 17.70 -4.92 13.41
N LEU A 331 17.76 -4.11 14.46
CA LEU A 331 18.12 -4.57 15.80
C LEU A 331 17.06 -5.47 16.44
N LEU A 332 15.80 -5.20 16.17
CA LEU A 332 14.66 -5.93 16.71
C LEU A 332 14.12 -7.02 15.76
N ALA A 333 14.75 -7.25 14.61
CA ALA A 333 14.25 -8.17 13.58
C ALA A 333 13.97 -9.57 14.13
N GLN A 334 14.96 -10.17 14.82
CA GLN A 334 14.80 -11.50 15.39
C GLN A 334 13.77 -11.55 16.53
N PRO A 335 13.84 -10.68 17.58
CA PRO A 335 12.86 -10.75 18.64
C PRO A 335 11.43 -10.44 18.19
N ILE A 336 11.24 -9.51 17.26
CA ILE A 336 9.91 -9.21 16.71
C ILE A 336 9.36 -10.42 15.95
N CYS A 337 10.15 -11.01 15.03
CA CYS A 337 9.67 -12.14 14.23
C CYS A 337 9.48 -13.41 15.05
N LEU A 338 10.29 -13.63 16.10
CA LEU A 338 10.05 -14.70 17.05
C LEU A 338 8.76 -14.49 17.84
N TRP A 339 8.51 -13.28 18.30
CA TRP A 339 7.30 -12.98 19.05
C TRP A 339 6.03 -13.03 18.20
N LEU A 340 6.11 -12.53 16.95
CA LEU A 340 4.94 -12.45 16.06
C LEU A 340 4.65 -13.75 15.31
N TYR A 341 5.68 -14.49 14.88
CA TYR A 341 5.56 -15.58 13.91
C TYR A 341 6.27 -16.88 14.36
N GLU A 342 6.93 -16.86 15.51
CA GLU A 342 7.75 -17.99 15.99
C GLU A 342 8.81 -18.45 14.96
N SER A 343 9.30 -17.51 14.11
CA SER A 343 10.16 -17.79 12.96
C SER A 343 11.48 -17.03 13.04
N LEU A 344 12.59 -17.76 13.16
CA LEU A 344 13.94 -17.22 13.07
C LEU A 344 14.29 -16.79 11.65
N ASP A 345 13.80 -17.48 10.65
CA ASP A 345 14.09 -17.17 9.25
C ASP A 345 13.42 -15.88 8.81
N ALA A 346 12.20 -15.60 9.29
CA ALA A 346 11.57 -14.29 9.11
C ALA A 346 12.44 -13.17 9.70
N GLY A 347 13.04 -13.39 10.88
CA GLY A 347 13.95 -12.43 11.50
C GLY A 347 15.21 -12.17 10.69
N LYS A 348 15.84 -13.20 10.10
CA LYS A 348 17.00 -13.05 9.20
C LYS A 348 16.64 -12.23 7.96
N HIS A 349 15.50 -12.54 7.33
CA HIS A 349 15.06 -11.79 6.15
C HIS A 349 14.67 -10.35 6.51
N LEU A 350 13.97 -10.13 7.65
CA LEU A 350 13.63 -8.78 8.09
C LEU A 350 14.89 -7.94 8.34
N SER A 351 15.92 -8.47 8.97
CA SER A 351 17.17 -7.75 9.18
C SER A 351 17.84 -7.35 7.87
N LEU A 352 17.83 -8.24 6.86
CA LEU A 352 18.36 -7.94 5.54
C LEU A 352 17.57 -6.82 4.84
N PHE A 353 16.24 -6.90 4.80
CA PHE A 353 15.39 -5.92 4.14
C PHE A 353 15.28 -4.59 4.90
N ALA A 354 15.55 -4.55 6.21
CA ALA A 354 15.51 -3.33 7.01
C ALA A 354 16.47 -2.24 6.49
N PHE A 355 17.59 -2.63 5.87
CA PHE A 355 18.52 -1.68 5.23
C PHE A 355 17.91 -0.94 4.04
N LEU A 356 16.84 -1.47 3.44
CA LEU A 356 16.15 -0.82 2.32
C LEU A 356 15.11 0.21 2.78
N ALA A 357 14.72 0.22 4.05
CA ALA A 357 13.71 1.12 4.58
C ALA A 357 13.97 2.60 4.28
N PRO A 358 15.20 3.16 4.44
CA PRO A 358 15.47 4.56 4.10
C PRO A 358 15.18 4.90 2.64
N MET A 359 15.54 3.99 1.72
CA MET A 359 15.30 4.16 0.29
C MET A 359 13.80 4.08 -0.03
N LEU A 360 13.12 3.04 0.44
CA LEU A 360 11.69 2.80 0.17
C LEU A 360 10.80 3.92 0.72
N TYR A 361 11.09 4.40 1.92
CA TYR A 361 10.29 5.45 2.55
C TYR A 361 10.52 6.81 1.87
N CYS A 362 11.76 7.12 1.49
CA CYS A 362 12.05 8.32 0.71
C CYS A 362 11.43 8.27 -0.69
N ASP A 363 11.43 7.10 -1.35
CA ASP A 363 10.81 6.93 -2.68
C ASP A 363 9.31 7.23 -2.64
N ALA A 364 8.59 6.77 -1.61
CA ALA A 364 7.16 7.06 -1.43
C ALA A 364 6.86 8.57 -1.37
N ILE A 365 7.70 9.35 -0.68
CA ILE A 365 7.55 10.81 -0.60
C ILE A 365 7.91 11.49 -1.91
N ILE A 366 8.96 11.02 -2.61
CA ILE A 366 9.37 11.57 -3.90
C ILE A 366 8.27 11.33 -4.94
N ASP A 367 7.70 10.12 -4.97
CA ASP A 367 6.59 9.78 -5.87
C ASP A 367 5.37 10.68 -5.61
N ALA A 368 5.00 10.89 -4.34
CA ALA A 368 3.91 11.78 -3.96
C ALA A 368 4.16 13.25 -4.41
N MET A 369 5.37 13.77 -4.20
CA MET A 369 5.72 15.12 -4.64
C MET A 369 5.70 15.25 -6.15
N ASN A 370 6.23 14.30 -6.89
CA ASN A 370 6.18 14.28 -8.35
C ASN A 370 4.73 14.23 -8.88
N LYS A 371 3.86 13.40 -8.26
CA LYS A 371 2.42 13.37 -8.58
C LYS A 371 1.75 14.71 -8.33
N GLY A 372 2.04 15.35 -7.19
CA GLY A 372 1.53 16.69 -6.87
C GLY A 372 2.01 17.79 -7.83
N LEU A 373 3.20 17.62 -8.41
CA LEU A 373 3.74 18.51 -9.46
C LEU A 373 3.22 18.18 -10.88
N GLY A 374 2.24 17.26 -11.00
CA GLY A 374 1.62 16.91 -12.28
C GLY A 374 2.43 15.92 -13.13
N GLN A 375 3.47 15.29 -12.56
CA GLN A 375 4.34 14.35 -13.28
C GLN A 375 3.86 12.89 -13.18
N GLN A 376 2.59 12.66 -12.86
CA GLN A 376 2.02 11.32 -12.64
C GLN A 376 2.30 10.35 -13.80
N LYS A 377 2.17 10.80 -15.06
CA LYS A 377 2.41 9.95 -16.24
C LYS A 377 3.86 9.43 -16.30
N ILE A 378 4.82 10.26 -15.91
CA ILE A 378 6.24 9.88 -15.91
C ILE A 378 6.52 8.91 -14.77
N CYS A 379 5.97 9.15 -13.58
CA CYS A 379 6.08 8.22 -12.44
C CYS A 379 5.55 6.83 -12.80
N VAL A 380 4.38 6.76 -13.44
CA VAL A 380 3.81 5.48 -13.90
C VAL A 380 4.74 4.77 -14.90
N ARG A 381 5.33 5.50 -15.85
CA ARG A 381 6.30 4.92 -16.80
C ARG A 381 7.54 4.35 -16.10
N TYR A 382 8.08 5.07 -15.11
CA TYR A 382 9.22 4.59 -14.34
C TYR A 382 8.87 3.34 -13.53
N ASN A 383 7.73 3.33 -12.86
CA ASN A 383 7.26 2.18 -12.10
C ASN A 383 7.04 0.94 -12.98
N ILE A 384 6.48 1.10 -14.19
CA ILE A 384 6.31 0.00 -15.14
C ILE A 384 7.66 -0.52 -15.64
N LEU A 385 8.58 0.39 -15.98
CA LEU A 385 9.92 0.02 -16.45
C LEU A 385 10.70 -0.76 -15.38
N THR A 386 10.70 -0.26 -14.14
CA THR A 386 11.44 -0.90 -13.05
C THR A 386 10.80 -2.22 -12.63
N ALA A 387 9.48 -2.34 -12.64
CA ALA A 387 8.78 -3.59 -12.38
C ALA A 387 9.06 -4.64 -13.48
N ALA A 388 9.10 -4.25 -14.75
CA ALA A 388 9.47 -5.15 -15.84
C ALA A 388 10.93 -5.63 -15.71
N LEU A 389 11.84 -4.74 -15.29
CA LEU A 389 13.23 -5.10 -15.01
C LEU A 389 13.33 -6.03 -13.79
N ASP A 390 12.49 -5.83 -12.78
CA ASP A 390 12.46 -6.69 -11.60
C ASP A 390 12.07 -8.13 -11.97
N VAL A 391 11.02 -8.31 -12.77
CA VAL A 391 10.65 -9.62 -13.32
C VAL A 391 11.82 -10.26 -14.06
N LEU A 392 12.55 -9.50 -14.89
CA LEU A 392 13.73 -10.01 -15.62
C LEU A 392 14.85 -10.44 -14.68
N PHE A 393 15.20 -9.61 -13.70
CA PHE A 393 16.26 -9.93 -12.73
C PHE A 393 15.87 -11.10 -11.83
N LEU A 394 14.63 -11.16 -11.36
CA LEU A 394 14.13 -12.30 -10.58
C LEU A 394 14.22 -13.60 -11.42
N TYR A 395 13.83 -13.55 -12.68
CA TYR A 395 13.95 -14.70 -13.58
C TYR A 395 15.38 -15.22 -13.68
N LEU A 396 16.39 -14.35 -13.70
CA LEU A 396 17.80 -14.69 -13.86
C LEU A 396 18.50 -15.01 -12.52
N LEU A 397 18.21 -14.25 -11.47
CA LEU A 397 18.95 -14.30 -10.20
C LEU A 397 18.41 -15.35 -9.23
N LEU A 398 17.08 -15.58 -9.17
CA LEU A 398 16.49 -16.55 -8.23
C LEU A 398 17.06 -17.97 -8.37
N PRO A 399 17.18 -18.56 -9.58
CA PRO A 399 17.72 -19.91 -9.72
C PRO A 399 19.20 -20.03 -9.31
N ARG A 400 19.96 -18.92 -9.35
CA ARG A 400 21.41 -18.91 -9.07
C ARG A 400 21.74 -18.56 -7.63
N PHE A 401 21.02 -17.60 -7.05
CA PHE A 401 21.34 -16.99 -5.75
C PHE A 401 20.25 -17.17 -4.70
N GLY A 402 19.14 -17.87 -5.04
CA GLY A 402 18.01 -18.06 -4.11
C GLY A 402 17.45 -16.73 -3.62
N MET A 403 17.15 -16.62 -2.31
CA MET A 403 16.60 -15.38 -1.71
C MET A 403 17.55 -14.19 -1.71
N ASN A 404 18.86 -14.41 -1.77
CA ASN A 404 19.81 -13.31 -2.00
C ASN A 404 19.60 -12.71 -3.42
N GLY A 405 19.27 -13.55 -4.40
CA GLY A 405 18.88 -13.08 -5.74
C GLY A 405 17.62 -12.21 -5.72
N TYR A 406 16.62 -12.55 -4.89
CA TYR A 406 15.45 -11.72 -4.66
C TYR A 406 15.83 -10.36 -4.06
N PHE A 407 16.66 -10.37 -3.02
CA PHE A 407 17.14 -9.14 -2.39
C PHE A 407 17.91 -8.24 -3.36
N PHE A 408 18.81 -8.80 -4.16
CA PHE A 408 19.58 -8.02 -5.15
C PHE A 408 18.70 -7.47 -6.26
N SER A 409 17.74 -8.25 -6.78
CA SER A 409 16.78 -7.76 -7.76
C SER A 409 16.01 -6.55 -7.20
N PHE A 410 15.40 -6.73 -6.04
CA PHE A 410 14.65 -5.70 -5.33
C PHE A 410 15.50 -4.45 -5.05
N LEU A 411 16.74 -4.61 -4.59
CA LEU A 411 17.66 -3.50 -4.35
C LEU A 411 17.95 -2.71 -5.64
N ILE A 412 18.30 -3.40 -6.72
CA ILE A 412 18.71 -2.76 -7.99
C ILE A 412 17.52 -2.01 -8.62
N THR A 413 16.37 -2.66 -8.69
CA THR A 413 15.19 -2.09 -9.36
C THR A 413 14.60 -0.92 -8.58
N HIS A 414 14.51 -1.04 -7.25
CA HIS A 414 14.03 0.06 -6.39
C HIS A 414 15.04 1.20 -6.31
N LEU A 415 16.35 0.92 -6.32
CA LEU A 415 17.38 1.97 -6.40
C LEU A 415 17.28 2.72 -7.74
N LEU A 416 17.06 2.01 -8.83
CA LEU A 416 16.85 2.62 -10.14
C LEU A 416 15.61 3.51 -10.14
N ASN A 417 14.48 3.01 -9.61
CA ASN A 417 13.25 3.79 -9.48
C ASN A 417 13.46 5.05 -8.64
N PHE A 418 14.11 4.91 -7.49
CA PHE A 418 14.47 6.01 -6.61
C PHE A 418 15.31 7.08 -7.32
N ILE A 419 16.36 6.67 -8.06
CA ILE A 419 17.23 7.60 -8.81
C ILE A 419 16.45 8.32 -9.91
N LEU A 420 15.62 7.62 -10.67
CA LEU A 420 14.79 8.20 -11.73
C LEU A 420 13.77 9.20 -11.17
N SER A 421 13.06 8.80 -10.12
CA SER A 421 12.05 9.64 -9.43
C SER A 421 12.70 10.87 -8.78
N LEU A 422 13.87 10.71 -8.17
CA LEU A 422 14.63 11.80 -7.57
C LEU A 422 15.13 12.80 -8.62
N ARG A 423 15.67 12.31 -9.75
CA ARG A 423 16.08 13.17 -10.87
C ARG A 423 14.90 13.97 -11.43
N LEU A 424 13.73 13.33 -11.54
CA LEU A 424 12.51 13.99 -11.98
C LEU A 424 12.13 15.11 -11.01
N LEU A 425 12.14 14.85 -9.70
CA LEU A 425 11.83 15.85 -8.66
C LEU A 425 12.81 17.02 -8.71
N VAL A 426 14.12 16.75 -8.82
CA VAL A 426 15.17 17.78 -8.92
C VAL A 426 14.92 18.68 -10.13
N LYS A 427 14.58 18.08 -11.29
CA LYS A 427 14.32 18.82 -12.52
C LYS A 427 13.04 19.67 -12.44
N THR A 428 11.95 19.10 -11.92
CA THR A 428 10.63 19.77 -11.90
C THR A 428 10.49 20.81 -10.79
N ALA A 429 10.98 20.49 -9.59
CA ALA A 429 10.94 21.39 -8.44
C ALA A 429 12.10 22.40 -8.40
N GLY A 430 13.14 22.21 -9.24
CA GLY A 430 14.34 23.05 -9.21
C GLY A 430 15.09 23.00 -7.87
N VAL A 431 15.01 21.85 -7.17
CA VAL A 431 15.62 21.67 -5.86
C VAL A 431 17.07 21.23 -6.03
N ARG A 432 17.99 21.94 -5.38
CA ARG A 432 19.36 21.43 -5.20
C ARG A 432 19.39 20.57 -3.96
N ILE A 433 19.51 19.26 -4.12
CA ILE A 433 19.66 18.33 -3.00
C ILE A 433 21.15 18.20 -2.72
N SER A 434 21.55 18.63 -1.53
CA SER A 434 22.93 18.51 -1.07
C SER A 434 23.18 17.07 -0.63
N ALA A 435 24.16 16.39 -1.18
CA ALA A 435 24.55 15.04 -0.82
C ALA A 435 25.12 14.94 0.62
N HIS A 436 25.50 16.06 1.23
CA HIS A 436 26.08 16.06 2.57
C HIS A 436 25.09 15.62 3.65
N ILE A 437 23.79 15.96 3.53
CA ILE A 437 22.78 15.58 4.55
C ILE A 437 22.54 14.07 4.52
N PRO A 438 22.19 13.42 3.37
CA PRO A 438 22.01 11.97 3.32
C PRO A 438 23.25 11.21 3.77
N LEU A 439 24.45 11.68 3.39
CA LEU A 439 25.70 11.03 3.77
C LEU A 439 25.94 11.09 5.28
N ARG A 440 25.73 12.24 5.92
CA ARG A 440 25.87 12.41 7.38
C ARG A 440 24.82 11.58 8.14
N VAL A 441 23.58 11.54 7.66
CA VAL A 441 22.51 10.72 8.27
C VAL A 441 22.84 9.23 8.16
N GLY A 442 23.28 8.78 6.98
CA GLY A 442 23.69 7.38 6.77
C GLY A 442 24.89 7.01 7.64
N LEU A 443 25.90 7.90 7.76
CA LEU A 443 27.06 7.70 8.63
C LEU A 443 26.64 7.64 10.11
N ALA A 444 25.78 8.54 10.57
CA ALA A 444 25.25 8.51 11.94
C ALA A 444 24.51 7.21 12.23
N ALA A 445 23.67 6.73 11.30
CA ALA A 445 22.94 5.48 11.45
C ALA A 445 23.90 4.27 11.50
N LEU A 446 24.90 4.24 10.62
CA LEU A 446 25.91 3.16 10.58
C LEU A 446 26.73 3.13 11.89
N ILE A 447 27.25 4.26 12.34
CA ILE A 447 28.03 4.34 13.59
C ILE A 447 27.15 3.93 14.78
N ALA A 448 25.90 4.43 14.86
CA ALA A 448 24.96 4.06 15.91
C ALA A 448 24.69 2.55 15.93
N LEU A 449 24.48 1.92 14.76
CA LEU A 449 24.28 0.48 14.65
C LEU A 449 25.52 -0.30 15.11
N LEU A 450 26.72 0.10 14.68
CA LEU A 450 27.97 -0.56 15.07
C LEU A 450 28.19 -0.48 16.58
N LEU A 451 27.95 0.66 17.20
CA LEU A 451 28.06 0.85 18.66
C LEU A 451 27.04 -0.01 19.44
N CYS A 452 25.85 -0.18 18.88
CA CYS A 452 24.77 -0.94 19.50
C CYS A 452 24.83 -2.46 19.24
N CYS A 453 25.70 -2.95 18.36
CA CYS A 453 25.92 -4.38 18.15
C CYS A 453 26.70 -5.06 19.29
N ILE A 454 27.42 -4.30 20.14
CA ILE A 454 28.27 -4.82 21.22
C ILE A 454 27.46 -5.41 22.39
N PRO A 455 26.37 -4.82 22.88
CA PRO A 455 25.61 -5.34 24.02
C PRO A 455 24.82 -6.60 23.69
N SER A 456 24.54 -7.40 24.71
CA SER A 456 23.91 -8.71 24.57
C SER A 456 22.38 -8.70 24.45
N ALA A 457 21.68 -7.83 25.18
CA ALA A 457 20.21 -7.86 25.23
C ALA A 457 19.56 -6.97 24.14
N PRO A 458 18.56 -7.49 23.37
CA PRO A 458 17.90 -6.71 22.30
C PRO A 458 17.27 -5.40 22.76
N ALA A 459 16.69 -5.36 23.97
CA ALA A 459 16.11 -4.15 24.54
C ALA A 459 17.18 -3.08 24.79
N VAL A 460 18.34 -3.47 25.36
CA VAL A 460 19.46 -2.54 25.61
C VAL A 460 20.00 -2.00 24.29
N ARG A 461 20.17 -2.85 23.27
CA ARG A 461 20.59 -2.41 21.92
C ARG A 461 19.66 -1.34 21.34
N SER A 462 18.35 -1.56 21.45
CA SER A 462 17.36 -0.64 20.89
C SER A 462 17.32 0.68 21.65
N ILE A 463 17.39 0.67 22.98
CA ILE A 463 17.45 1.88 23.81
C ILE A 463 18.74 2.65 23.53
N SER A 464 19.87 1.94 23.45
CA SER A 464 21.17 2.56 23.12
C SER A 464 21.14 3.22 21.74
N PHE A 465 20.50 2.57 20.74
CA PHE A 465 20.33 3.14 19.39
C PHE A 465 19.45 4.38 19.40
N LEU A 466 18.32 4.35 20.13
CA LEU A 466 17.41 5.50 20.29
C LEU A 466 18.10 6.73 20.92
N LEU A 467 19.13 6.52 21.74
CA LEU A 467 19.92 7.60 22.33
C LEU A 467 21.12 8.00 21.46
N ALA A 468 21.84 7.02 20.92
CA ALA A 468 23.06 7.25 20.14
C ALA A 468 22.78 7.92 18.78
N PHE A 469 21.75 7.47 18.05
CA PHE A 469 21.46 8.01 16.73
C PHE A 469 21.11 9.51 16.72
N PRO A 470 20.17 10.02 17.56
CA PRO A 470 19.92 11.45 17.65
C PRO A 470 21.14 12.26 18.15
N SER A 471 21.92 11.68 19.09
CA SER A 471 23.14 12.33 19.59
C SER A 471 24.19 12.50 18.48
N LEU A 472 24.39 11.47 17.66
CA LEU A 472 25.28 11.54 16.50
C LEU A 472 24.79 12.51 15.43
N LEU A 473 23.47 12.60 15.21
CA LEU A 473 22.89 13.60 14.29
C LEU A 473 23.17 15.04 14.72
N THR A 474 23.17 15.30 16.04
CA THR A 474 23.53 16.63 16.57
C THR A 474 25.02 16.91 16.44
N LEU A 475 25.87 15.92 16.74
CA LEU A 475 27.33 16.03 16.60
C LEU A 475 27.75 16.27 15.13
N LEU A 476 27.09 15.62 14.18
CA LEU A 476 27.35 15.81 12.75
C LEU A 476 26.66 17.06 12.16
N GLY A 477 26.01 17.88 13.00
CA GLY A 477 25.36 19.12 12.58
C GLY A 477 24.19 18.93 11.62
N VAL A 478 23.55 17.76 11.63
CA VAL A 478 22.34 17.48 10.84
C VAL A 478 21.10 18.07 11.48
N VAL A 479 21.01 18.02 12.81
CA VAL A 479 19.92 18.59 13.61
C VAL A 479 20.47 19.73 14.45
N SER A 480 19.85 20.91 14.35
CA SER A 480 20.26 22.07 15.13
C SER A 480 19.73 21.98 16.57
N GLN A 481 20.45 22.58 17.52
CA GLN A 481 20.00 22.64 18.92
C GLN A 481 18.64 23.37 19.04
N GLN A 482 18.35 24.33 18.17
CA GLN A 482 17.09 25.06 18.14
C GLN A 482 15.91 24.14 17.75
N GLU A 483 16.11 23.19 16.83
CA GLU A 483 15.10 22.20 16.45
C GLU A 483 14.79 21.25 17.61
N ILE A 484 15.79 20.86 18.39
CA ILE A 484 15.61 20.04 19.60
C ILE A 484 14.83 20.79 20.67
N PHE A 485 15.14 22.06 20.88
CA PHE A 485 14.39 22.92 21.83
C PHE A 485 12.93 23.09 21.39
N TRP A 486 12.68 23.22 20.10
CA TRP A 486 11.31 23.31 19.55
C TRP A 486 10.52 22.02 19.78
N ILE A 487 11.12 20.85 19.55
CA ILE A 487 10.52 19.53 19.83
C ILE A 487 10.23 19.36 21.33
N LYS A 488 11.18 19.69 22.20
CA LYS A 488 10.99 19.68 23.66
C LYS A 488 9.85 20.61 24.10
N GLY A 489 9.72 21.77 23.47
CA GLY A 489 8.63 22.72 23.72
C GLY A 489 7.25 22.23 23.28
N LEU A 490 7.17 21.36 22.26
CA LEU A 490 5.92 20.71 21.86
C LEU A 490 5.49 19.64 22.87
N ILE A 491 6.42 18.81 23.34
CA ILE A 491 6.16 17.74 24.32
C ILE A 491 5.83 18.34 25.69
N GLY A 492 6.47 19.44 26.08
CA GLY A 492 6.24 20.10 27.38
C GLY A 492 4.97 20.95 27.45
N LYS A 493 4.24 21.19 26.36
CA LYS A 493 2.97 21.91 26.35
C LYS A 493 1.73 21.03 26.57
N GLU A 494 1.88 19.71 26.50
CA GLU A 494 0.77 18.77 26.81
C GLU A 494 0.66 18.45 28.31
N THR A 495 1.56 18.95 29.16
CA THR A 495 1.54 18.72 30.62
C THR A 495 1.18 19.97 31.45
N ARG A 496 0.50 20.96 30.81
CA ARG A 496 -0.10 22.08 31.56
C ARG A 496 -1.54 22.32 31.17
#